data_ec700caab00f8d17233406a202fc43d1
#
_entry.id   ec700caab00f8d17233406a202fc43d1
#
_cell.length_a   1.000
_cell.length_b   1.000
_cell.length_c   1.000
_cell.angle_alpha   90.00
_cell.angle_beta   90.00
_cell.angle_gamma   90.00
#
_symmetry.space_group_name_H-M   'P 1'
#
loop_
_entity.id
_entity.type
_entity.pdbx_description
1 polymer ?
#
loop_
_entity_poly.entity_id
_entity_poly.type
_entity_poly.pdbx_seq_one_letter_code
_entity_poly.pdbx_strand_id
1 'polypeptide(L)'
;MHIEASYAFRFYDAEPFLTKQNSSPMRYSHVALVLIMALFIYLSYSVASLPGSDGLPGGNGYISDEVWYVTSARNILHDFFGTPANSPYYMTTETCLTNESRVVKEYVNIEAVAAEGKVACYIRRGFPYPDKEGILSYYNLEHPPLAKYVIAAVEAVRDEPIFWRLPSMALGAATLLLVFLTARKLAGGLWALVASALMLFDNTFRAMASIAMLDIYLAFFTALLVYFHLSRRLLATGAALGLAAAVKYSGAFPVFGLIYLYARRSFRELAAVLLMAVSIFLLVNIPIAGHLGIERWAREILGAISWHTTSRPPGPTASTPLDWLFMQNSFAIYINPDVYASGTPAYLVALAYALYKKDDVSALYLSTYGGYWLVYLAGNHTLYSFYAAHFSPLAHILLAGLFASLSRR
;
A
#
# COMPACT_ATOMS: atom_id res chain seq x y z
N MET A 1 -11.96 -57.34 6.45
CA MET A 1 -12.63 -56.64 5.37
C MET A 1 -12.00 -55.21 5.39
N HIS A 2 -10.86 -55.08 4.69
CA HIS A 2 -10.09 -53.82 4.57
C HIS A 2 -10.66 -53.05 3.39
N ILE A 3 -11.06 -51.82 3.61
CA ILE A 3 -11.36 -50.86 2.56
C ILE A 3 -10.22 -49.84 2.57
N GLU A 4 -9.24 -50.05 1.70
CA GLU A 4 -8.21 -49.05 1.37
C GLU A 4 -8.84 -48.06 0.38
N ALA A 5 -9.10 -46.85 0.85
CA ALA A 5 -9.43 -45.74 -0.01
C ALA A 5 -8.15 -45.05 -0.47
N SER A 6 -7.64 -45.49 -1.63
CA SER A 6 -6.50 -44.88 -2.32
C SER A 6 -6.95 -43.56 -2.98
N TYR A 7 -6.71 -42.44 -2.31
CA TYR A 7 -6.75 -41.11 -2.95
C TYR A 7 -5.39 -40.83 -3.59
N ALA A 8 -5.22 -41.28 -4.80
CA ALA A 8 -4.09 -40.88 -5.65
C ALA A 8 -4.27 -39.45 -6.14
N PHE A 9 -3.71 -38.47 -5.40
CA PHE A 9 -3.49 -37.15 -5.95
C PHE A 9 -2.39 -37.20 -7.00
N ARG A 10 -2.77 -37.04 -8.28
CA ARG A 10 -1.81 -36.86 -9.37
C ARG A 10 -1.00 -35.60 -9.12
N PHE A 11 0.27 -35.79 -8.78
CA PHE A 11 1.27 -34.75 -8.92
C PHE A 11 1.35 -34.41 -10.42
N TYR A 12 1.06 -33.16 -10.75
CA TYR A 12 1.45 -32.62 -12.03
C TYR A 12 2.98 -32.49 -12.01
N ASP A 13 3.66 -33.45 -12.58
CA ASP A 13 5.03 -33.26 -13.04
C ASP A 13 4.99 -32.14 -14.05
N ALA A 14 5.48 -30.98 -13.64
CA ALA A 14 5.70 -29.86 -14.54
C ALA A 14 6.90 -30.20 -15.40
N GLU A 15 6.67 -30.92 -16.50
CA GLU A 15 7.62 -30.93 -17.61
C GLU A 15 7.96 -29.48 -17.97
N PRO A 16 9.22 -29.15 -18.26
CA PRO A 16 9.59 -27.81 -18.68
C PRO A 16 8.97 -27.55 -20.06
N PHE A 17 7.83 -26.88 -20.10
CA PHE A 17 7.23 -26.34 -21.32
C PHE A 17 8.14 -25.23 -21.89
N LEU A 18 9.31 -25.64 -22.41
CA LEU A 18 10.06 -24.84 -23.34
C LEU A 18 9.48 -25.06 -24.75
N THR A 19 8.28 -24.53 -24.96
CA THR A 19 7.80 -24.30 -26.32
C THR A 19 8.72 -23.29 -26.97
N LYS A 20 9.29 -23.64 -28.11
CA LYS A 20 10.03 -22.76 -29.04
C LYS A 20 9.14 -21.53 -29.30
N GLN A 21 9.32 -20.46 -28.52
CA GLN A 21 8.66 -19.20 -28.72
C GLN A 21 9.35 -18.49 -29.88
N ASN A 22 8.68 -18.34 -31.01
CA ASN A 22 9.11 -17.52 -32.12
C ASN A 22 9.59 -16.16 -31.62
N SER A 23 10.79 -15.75 -31.93
CA SER A 23 11.48 -14.58 -31.38
C SER A 23 10.88 -13.21 -31.75
N SER A 24 10.00 -13.13 -32.71
CA SER A 24 9.36 -11.90 -33.16
C SER A 24 8.29 -11.33 -32.21
N PRO A 25 7.39 -12.10 -31.60
CA PRO A 25 6.37 -11.54 -30.69
C PRO A 25 6.94 -10.99 -29.39
N MET A 26 8.17 -11.34 -29.01
CA MET A 26 8.79 -10.93 -27.75
C MET A 26 9.23 -9.46 -27.75
N ARG A 27 9.70 -8.93 -28.88
CA ARG A 27 10.11 -7.51 -29.00
C ARG A 27 8.93 -6.56 -28.86
N TYR A 28 7.79 -6.85 -29.49
CA TYR A 28 6.60 -6.01 -29.43
C TYR A 28 5.98 -5.95 -28.03
N SER A 29 6.04 -7.03 -27.25
CA SER A 29 5.52 -7.02 -25.89
C SER A 29 6.30 -6.12 -24.94
N HIS A 30 7.62 -6.02 -25.10
CA HIS A 30 8.43 -5.12 -24.28
C HIS A 30 8.20 -3.64 -24.65
N VAL A 31 8.10 -3.34 -25.94
CA VAL A 31 7.77 -1.96 -26.40
C VAL A 31 6.39 -1.55 -25.87
N ALA A 32 5.39 -2.42 -26.01
CA ALA A 32 4.05 -2.16 -25.48
C ALA A 32 4.05 -1.95 -23.97
N LEU A 33 4.81 -2.76 -23.21
CA LEU A 33 4.96 -2.57 -21.76
C LEU A 33 5.58 -1.20 -21.41
N VAL A 34 6.63 -0.80 -22.12
CA VAL A 34 7.27 0.52 -21.92
C VAL A 34 6.27 1.63 -22.17
N LEU A 35 5.45 1.54 -23.22
CA LEU A 35 4.40 2.53 -23.51
C LEU A 35 3.32 2.55 -22.41
N ILE A 36 2.89 1.39 -21.90
CA ILE A 36 1.95 1.30 -20.79
C ILE A 36 2.54 1.97 -19.54
N MET A 37 3.81 1.68 -19.21
CA MET A 37 4.49 2.29 -18.06
C MET A 37 4.67 3.79 -18.23
N ALA A 38 5.03 4.27 -19.42
CA ALA A 38 5.16 5.69 -19.70
C ALA A 38 3.81 6.41 -19.57
N LEU A 39 2.74 5.82 -20.11
CA LEU A 39 1.39 6.36 -19.94
C LEU A 39 0.96 6.36 -18.47
N PHE A 40 1.26 5.29 -17.73
CA PHE A 40 0.99 5.23 -16.29
C PHE A 40 1.70 6.36 -15.53
N ILE A 41 2.99 6.55 -15.78
CA ILE A 41 3.77 7.63 -15.15
C ILE A 41 3.18 9.00 -15.51
N TYR A 42 2.82 9.21 -16.76
CA TYR A 42 2.19 10.47 -17.21
C TYR A 42 0.86 10.71 -16.48
N LEU A 43 -0.02 9.71 -16.41
CA LEU A 43 -1.31 9.82 -15.72
C LEU A 43 -1.15 10.02 -14.21
N SER A 44 -0.18 9.34 -13.59
CA SER A 44 0.12 9.54 -12.17
C SER A 44 0.74 10.92 -11.91
N TYR A 45 1.62 11.39 -12.78
CA TYR A 45 2.22 12.72 -12.69
C TYR A 45 1.16 13.84 -12.81
N SER A 46 0.16 13.66 -13.67
CA SER A 46 -0.91 14.67 -13.81
C SER A 46 -1.68 14.91 -12.50
N VAL A 47 -1.86 13.87 -11.68
CA VAL A 47 -2.44 13.98 -10.33
C VAL A 47 -1.39 14.46 -9.33
N ALA A 48 -0.17 13.91 -9.38
CA ALA A 48 0.91 14.27 -8.47
C ALA A 48 1.33 15.75 -8.57
N SER A 49 1.09 16.40 -9.68
CA SER A 49 1.38 17.83 -9.91
C SER A 49 0.27 18.77 -9.45
N LEU A 50 -0.87 18.24 -8.98
CA LEU A 50 -1.95 19.07 -8.45
C LEU A 50 -1.50 19.78 -7.17
N PRO A 51 -1.99 21.02 -6.94
CA PRO A 51 -1.77 21.71 -5.66
C PRO A 51 -2.46 20.96 -4.52
N GLY A 52 -2.11 21.27 -3.28
CA GLY A 52 -2.78 20.66 -2.12
C GLY A 52 -4.31 20.89 -2.16
N SER A 53 -5.07 19.89 -1.70
CA SER A 53 -6.51 19.83 -1.93
C SER A 53 -7.37 20.07 -0.70
N ASP A 54 -6.81 20.23 0.48
CA ASP A 54 -7.55 20.19 1.75
C ASP A 54 -8.54 21.35 1.95
N GLY A 55 -9.02 21.93 0.86
CA GLY A 55 -9.97 23.05 0.87
C GLY A 55 -9.37 24.34 1.41
N LEU A 56 -8.08 24.39 1.59
CA LEU A 56 -7.37 25.49 2.21
C LEU A 56 -6.99 26.55 1.17
N PRO A 57 -7.26 27.82 1.41
CA PRO A 57 -6.85 28.89 0.52
C PRO A 57 -5.34 28.90 0.26
N GLY A 58 -4.96 28.88 -1.00
CA GLY A 58 -3.57 28.93 -1.42
C GLY A 58 -2.83 27.61 -1.50
N GLY A 59 -3.52 26.47 -1.26
CA GLY A 59 -2.95 25.13 -1.33
C GLY A 59 -1.88 24.88 -0.27
N ASN A 60 -2.01 23.81 0.46
CA ASN A 60 -1.06 23.43 1.53
C ASN A 60 0.05 22.50 1.06
N GLY A 61 0.00 22.06 -0.20
CA GLY A 61 0.93 21.08 -0.75
C GLY A 61 0.53 19.63 -0.51
N TYR A 62 -0.29 19.33 0.47
CA TYR A 62 -0.74 17.96 0.79
C TYR A 62 -2.00 17.56 0.07
N ILE A 63 -2.11 16.26 -0.22
CA ILE A 63 -3.33 15.62 -0.75
C ILE A 63 -3.67 14.46 0.19
N SER A 64 -4.89 14.44 0.75
CA SER A 64 -5.36 13.37 1.63
C SER A 64 -4.40 13.16 2.82
N ASP A 65 -4.13 11.91 3.20
CA ASP A 65 -3.32 11.54 4.37
C ASP A 65 -1.80 11.82 4.19
N GLU A 66 -1.38 12.44 3.09
CA GLU A 66 0.03 12.89 2.93
C GLU A 66 0.49 13.73 4.12
N VAL A 67 -0.42 14.52 4.67
CA VAL A 67 -0.15 15.37 5.82
C VAL A 67 0.43 14.59 7.01
N TRP A 68 -0.05 13.38 7.25
CA TRP A 68 0.44 12.52 8.33
C TRP A 68 1.78 11.88 8.02
N TYR A 69 1.93 11.36 6.79
CA TYR A 69 3.10 10.56 6.42
C TYR A 69 4.30 11.42 6.12
N VAL A 70 4.11 12.52 5.41
CA VAL A 70 5.13 13.49 5.06
C VAL A 70 5.61 14.25 6.31
N THR A 71 4.70 14.70 7.17
CA THR A 71 5.08 15.34 8.44
C THR A 71 5.88 14.38 9.34
N SER A 72 5.45 13.12 9.43
CA SER A 72 6.19 12.12 10.21
C SER A 72 7.57 11.85 9.63
N ALA A 73 7.72 11.87 8.31
CA ALA A 73 9.00 11.72 7.63
C ALA A 73 9.94 12.89 7.96
N ARG A 74 9.46 14.14 7.98
CA ARG A 74 10.24 15.31 8.41
C ARG A 74 10.68 15.22 9.86
N ASN A 75 9.77 14.81 10.74
CA ASN A 75 10.10 14.63 12.15
C ASN A 75 11.19 13.56 12.34
N ILE A 76 11.12 12.46 11.58
CA ILE A 76 12.20 11.46 11.56
C ILE A 76 13.52 12.07 11.09
N LEU A 77 13.53 12.87 10.02
CA LEU A 77 14.75 13.53 9.55
C LEU A 77 15.32 14.48 10.60
N HIS A 78 14.46 15.28 11.21
CA HIS A 78 14.88 16.23 12.24
C HIS A 78 15.44 15.52 13.46
N ASP A 79 14.69 14.58 14.02
CA ASP A 79 15.02 14.01 15.32
C ASP A 79 16.11 12.94 15.26
N PHE A 80 16.22 12.20 14.15
CA PHE A 80 17.20 11.11 14.01
C PHE A 80 18.50 11.57 13.37
N PHE A 81 18.45 12.58 12.50
CA PHE A 81 19.58 13.01 11.69
C PHE A 81 19.98 14.47 11.91
N GLY A 82 19.24 15.20 12.76
CA GLY A 82 19.49 16.61 13.04
C GLY A 82 19.31 17.52 11.83
N THR A 83 18.49 17.11 10.86
CA THR A 83 18.22 17.90 9.66
C THR A 83 17.50 19.19 10.05
N PRO A 84 17.98 20.38 9.64
CA PRO A 84 17.32 21.63 10.00
C PRO A 84 15.89 21.70 9.50
N ALA A 85 14.98 22.15 10.35
CA ALA A 85 13.57 22.37 10.02
C ALA A 85 13.38 23.69 9.26
N ASN A 86 13.99 23.83 8.10
CA ASN A 86 13.94 25.03 7.26
C ASN A 86 13.04 24.93 6.03
N SER A 87 12.31 23.85 5.91
CA SER A 87 11.31 23.69 4.86
C SER A 87 10.16 24.70 5.02
N PRO A 88 9.62 25.26 3.92
CA PRO A 88 8.43 26.12 4.00
C PRO A 88 7.17 25.37 4.47
N TYR A 89 7.23 24.04 4.55
CA TYR A 89 6.16 23.17 5.00
C TYR A 89 6.34 22.67 6.45
N TYR A 90 7.45 23.04 7.08
CA TYR A 90 7.76 22.68 8.47
C TYR A 90 7.88 23.95 9.32
N MET A 91 7.16 24.00 10.41
CA MET A 91 7.20 25.11 11.36
C MET A 91 7.84 24.66 12.66
N THR A 92 8.75 25.44 13.19
CA THR A 92 9.24 25.29 14.57
C THR A 92 8.16 25.71 15.57
N THR A 93 8.27 25.25 16.80
CA THR A 93 7.36 25.66 17.89
C THR A 93 7.30 27.18 18.04
N GLU A 94 8.42 27.87 17.90
CA GLU A 94 8.47 29.34 17.97
C GLU A 94 7.69 29.99 16.82
N THR A 95 7.80 29.47 15.60
CA THR A 95 7.05 29.97 14.45
C THR A 95 5.55 29.71 14.62
N CYS A 96 5.16 28.57 15.20
CA CYS A 96 3.79 28.27 15.53
C CYS A 96 3.21 29.29 16.52
N LEU A 97 3.94 29.62 17.56
CA LEU A 97 3.50 30.55 18.60
C LEU A 97 3.27 31.98 18.10
N THR A 98 4.06 32.45 17.15
CA THR A 98 4.03 33.83 16.67
C THR A 98 2.95 34.12 15.62
N ASN A 99 2.52 33.11 14.84
CA ASN A 99 1.63 33.31 13.69
C ASN A 99 0.21 32.76 13.87
N GLU A 100 -0.12 32.33 15.04
CA GLU A 100 -1.16 31.39 15.28
C GLU A 100 -2.58 31.84 15.15
N SER A 101 -2.90 32.91 15.82
CA SER A 101 -4.30 33.28 16.07
C SER A 101 -5.09 33.56 14.80
N ARG A 102 -4.39 33.92 13.71
CA ARG A 102 -5.05 34.27 12.44
C ARG A 102 -5.29 33.05 11.54
N VAL A 103 -4.29 32.20 11.42
CA VAL A 103 -4.36 31.04 10.53
C VAL A 103 -5.30 29.98 11.11
N VAL A 104 -5.26 29.84 12.41
CA VAL A 104 -6.04 28.85 13.14
C VAL A 104 -7.53 29.16 13.12
N LYS A 105 -7.93 30.41 13.18
CA LYS A 105 -9.35 30.80 13.09
C LYS A 105 -10.01 30.45 11.75
N GLU A 106 -9.23 30.27 10.70
CA GLU A 106 -9.77 29.93 9.38
C GLU A 106 -10.10 28.44 9.22
N TYR A 107 -9.45 27.54 9.97
CA TYR A 107 -9.42 26.11 9.60
C TYR A 107 -9.94 25.16 10.68
N VAL A 108 -9.90 25.54 11.91
CA VAL A 108 -10.38 24.71 13.03
C VAL A 108 -11.16 25.57 13.97
N ASN A 109 -12.10 25.01 14.66
CA ASN A 109 -12.80 25.71 15.73
C ASN A 109 -11.87 25.84 16.95
N ILE A 110 -11.01 26.86 16.90
CA ILE A 110 -9.90 27.08 17.81
C ILE A 110 -10.27 27.77 19.10
N GLU A 111 -11.44 28.36 19.14
CA GLU A 111 -11.92 28.91 20.41
C GLU A 111 -11.91 27.85 21.51
N ALA A 112 -12.19 26.60 21.17
CA ALA A 112 -12.09 25.49 22.11
C ALA A 112 -10.65 25.11 22.46
N VAL A 113 -9.70 25.22 21.53
CA VAL A 113 -8.29 24.86 21.74
C VAL A 113 -7.53 25.96 22.46
N ALA A 114 -7.83 27.23 22.14
CA ALA A 114 -7.27 28.39 22.82
C ALA A 114 -7.76 28.48 24.27
N ALA A 115 -9.04 28.14 24.55
CA ALA A 115 -9.60 28.10 25.89
C ALA A 115 -8.94 27.05 26.81
N GLU A 116 -8.37 25.99 26.22
CA GLU A 116 -7.61 24.95 26.95
C GLU A 116 -6.14 25.35 27.19
N GLY A 117 -5.69 26.53 26.75
CA GLY A 117 -4.30 26.97 26.83
C GLY A 117 -3.33 26.18 25.94
N LYS A 118 -3.87 25.39 25.00
CA LYS A 118 -3.10 24.64 24.03
C LYS A 118 -2.98 25.43 22.73
N VAL A 119 -1.76 25.60 22.31
CA VAL A 119 -1.43 26.33 21.11
C VAL A 119 -1.41 25.38 19.92
N ALA A 120 -2.20 25.68 18.91
CA ALA A 120 -2.21 24.87 17.71
C ALA A 120 -1.06 25.28 16.79
N CYS A 121 -0.27 24.32 16.41
CA CYS A 121 0.80 24.48 15.45
C CYS A 121 0.38 24.06 14.07
N TYR A 122 0.72 24.89 13.09
CA TYR A 122 0.56 24.55 11.69
C TYR A 122 1.88 24.45 11.00
N ILE A 123 1.95 23.54 10.05
CA ILE A 123 2.92 23.68 8.98
C ILE A 123 2.44 24.84 8.08
N ARG A 124 3.33 25.78 7.84
CA ARG A 124 3.05 26.99 7.05
C ARG A 124 2.58 26.59 5.65
N ARG A 125 1.41 26.80 5.30
CA ARG A 125 0.63 26.42 4.11
C ARG A 125 -0.38 25.30 4.38
N GLY A 126 -0.89 25.27 5.61
CA GLY A 126 -2.15 24.63 5.81
C GLY A 126 -2.10 23.21 6.31
N PHE A 127 -1.30 22.94 7.29
CA PHE A 127 -1.62 21.81 8.14
C PHE A 127 -2.83 22.21 9.01
N PRO A 128 -4.03 21.67 8.76
CA PRO A 128 -5.25 22.16 9.37
C PRO A 128 -5.51 21.61 10.77
N TYR A 129 -4.61 20.79 11.29
CA TYR A 129 -4.83 20.12 12.57
C TYR A 129 -4.05 20.82 13.67
N PRO A 130 -4.74 21.18 14.78
CA PRO A 130 -4.06 21.72 15.95
C PRO A 130 -3.07 20.70 16.51
N ASP A 131 -1.92 21.16 16.96
CA ASP A 131 -0.91 20.31 17.59
C ASP A 131 -1.34 19.90 19.01
N LYS A 132 -2.46 19.20 19.12
CA LYS A 132 -2.93 18.62 20.38
C LYS A 132 -2.04 17.49 20.87
N GLU A 133 -1.40 16.81 19.94
CA GLU A 133 -0.64 15.57 20.16
C GLU A 133 0.84 15.73 19.89
N GLY A 134 1.29 16.96 19.67
CA GLY A 134 2.69 17.23 19.34
C GLY A 134 3.02 16.89 17.89
N ILE A 135 2.43 17.60 16.93
CA ILE A 135 2.70 17.40 15.49
C ILE A 135 4.19 17.46 15.16
N LEU A 136 4.96 18.25 15.89
CA LEU A 136 6.40 18.38 15.74
C LEU A 136 7.17 17.17 16.28
N SER A 137 6.53 16.26 16.99
CA SER A 137 7.07 14.98 17.46
C SER A 137 6.25 13.77 17.03
N TYR A 138 5.35 13.96 16.07
CA TYR A 138 4.44 12.93 15.58
C TYR A 138 5.12 12.04 14.55
N TYR A 139 5.19 10.75 14.81
CA TYR A 139 5.81 9.75 13.92
C TYR A 139 4.82 8.83 13.22
N ASN A 140 3.51 9.04 13.41
CA ASN A 140 2.43 8.20 12.87
C ASN A 140 2.67 6.70 13.17
N LEU A 141 2.81 6.36 14.46
CA LEU A 141 3.16 5.00 14.88
C LEU A 141 2.00 4.00 14.76
N GLU A 142 0.81 4.45 14.37
CA GLU A 142 -0.30 3.60 13.92
C GLU A 142 0.08 2.75 12.70
N HIS A 143 1.13 3.17 12.00
CA HIS A 143 1.73 2.44 10.89
C HIS A 143 3.25 2.29 11.08
N PRO A 144 3.84 1.13 10.75
CA PRO A 144 5.28 0.94 10.77
C PRO A 144 6.05 1.92 9.88
N PRO A 145 7.38 2.10 10.06
CA PRO A 145 8.08 3.29 9.56
C PRO A 145 8.60 3.21 8.13
N LEU A 146 8.58 2.05 7.43
CA LEU A 146 9.33 1.86 6.18
C LEU A 146 9.01 2.91 5.10
N ALA A 147 7.74 3.15 4.83
CA ALA A 147 7.35 4.12 3.79
C ALA A 147 7.75 5.55 4.20
N LYS A 148 7.65 5.88 5.49
CA LYS A 148 8.09 7.19 6.03
C LYS A 148 9.59 7.38 5.90
N TYR A 149 10.40 6.34 6.05
CA TYR A 149 11.84 6.42 5.78
C TYR A 149 12.14 6.69 4.30
N VAL A 150 11.37 6.10 3.39
CA VAL A 150 11.54 6.36 1.95
C VAL A 150 11.13 7.80 1.60
N ILE A 151 10.02 8.28 2.17
CA ILE A 151 9.59 9.68 2.01
C ILE A 151 10.64 10.62 2.59
N ALA A 152 11.14 10.37 3.81
CA ALA A 152 12.20 11.14 4.47
C ALA A 152 13.47 11.23 3.62
N ALA A 153 13.89 10.11 3.00
CA ALA A 153 15.08 10.12 2.15
C ALA A 153 14.94 11.05 0.94
N VAL A 154 13.72 11.23 0.42
CA VAL A 154 13.46 12.16 -0.70
C VAL A 154 13.33 13.59 -0.20
N GLU A 155 12.70 13.81 0.96
CA GLU A 155 12.63 15.11 1.62
C GLU A 155 14.02 15.66 1.97
N ALA A 156 14.95 14.77 2.35
CA ALA A 156 16.34 15.16 2.60
C ALA A 156 17.03 15.75 1.35
N VAL A 157 16.58 15.38 0.15
CA VAL A 157 17.06 15.94 -1.11
C VAL A 157 16.30 17.22 -1.45
N ARG A 158 14.97 17.17 -1.38
CA ARG A 158 14.12 18.33 -1.67
C ARG A 158 12.74 18.13 -1.04
N ASP A 159 12.39 19.01 -0.12
CA ASP A 159 11.11 18.99 0.56
C ASP A 159 10.05 19.78 -0.21
N GLU A 160 9.48 19.14 -1.23
CA GLU A 160 8.41 19.67 -2.07
C GLU A 160 7.41 18.58 -2.45
N PRO A 161 6.13 18.92 -2.68
CA PRO A 161 5.06 17.95 -2.93
C PRO A 161 5.37 16.93 -4.03
N ILE A 162 5.90 17.37 -5.16
CA ILE A 162 6.23 16.46 -6.26
C ILE A 162 7.31 15.45 -5.86
N PHE A 163 8.28 15.86 -5.03
CA PHE A 163 9.34 14.97 -4.55
C PHE A 163 8.79 13.92 -3.58
N TRP A 164 7.90 14.28 -2.68
CA TRP A 164 7.28 13.30 -1.76
C TRP A 164 6.54 12.20 -2.50
N ARG A 165 5.98 12.52 -3.69
CA ARG A 165 5.17 11.64 -4.52
C ARG A 165 5.98 10.79 -5.49
N LEU A 166 7.24 11.16 -5.79
CA LEU A 166 8.12 10.39 -6.67
C LEU A 166 8.26 8.91 -6.30
N PRO A 167 8.48 8.54 -5.02
CA PRO A 167 8.57 7.14 -4.64
C PRO A 167 7.29 6.37 -4.98
N SER A 168 6.12 6.96 -4.75
CA SER A 168 4.82 6.34 -5.06
C SER A 168 4.67 6.08 -6.56
N MET A 169 5.01 7.04 -7.41
CA MET A 169 4.99 6.86 -8.87
C MET A 169 5.95 5.77 -9.33
N ALA A 170 7.17 5.77 -8.79
CA ALA A 170 8.17 4.75 -9.10
C ALA A 170 7.73 3.34 -8.68
N LEU A 171 7.19 3.20 -7.48
CA LEU A 171 6.65 1.92 -6.97
C LEU A 171 5.43 1.47 -7.75
N GLY A 172 4.56 2.39 -8.16
CA GLY A 172 3.43 2.08 -9.04
C GLY A 172 3.90 1.50 -10.39
N ALA A 173 4.86 2.15 -11.04
CA ALA A 173 5.44 1.65 -12.27
C ALA A 173 6.17 0.30 -12.09
N ALA A 174 6.91 0.14 -11.00
CA ALA A 174 7.56 -1.13 -10.66
C ALA A 174 6.54 -2.24 -10.37
N THR A 175 5.39 -1.91 -9.78
CA THR A 175 4.29 -2.86 -9.55
C THR A 175 3.69 -3.33 -10.88
N LEU A 176 3.47 -2.43 -11.85
CA LEU A 176 3.05 -2.81 -13.20
C LEU A 176 4.03 -3.78 -13.86
N LEU A 177 5.33 -3.52 -13.74
CA LEU A 177 6.36 -4.43 -14.23
C LEU A 177 6.28 -5.81 -13.54
N LEU A 178 6.11 -5.85 -12.23
CA LEU A 178 5.98 -7.11 -11.48
C LEU A 178 4.71 -7.87 -11.88
N VAL A 179 3.59 -7.19 -12.08
CA VAL A 179 2.35 -7.80 -12.60
C VAL A 179 2.59 -8.41 -13.98
N PHE A 180 3.23 -7.66 -14.90
CA PHE A 180 3.59 -8.18 -16.21
C PHE A 180 4.47 -9.41 -16.12
N LEU A 181 5.57 -9.36 -15.35
CA LEU A 181 6.51 -10.47 -15.22
C LEU A 181 5.85 -11.71 -14.61
N THR A 182 4.99 -11.52 -13.62
CA THR A 182 4.26 -12.60 -12.95
C THR A 182 3.19 -13.21 -13.86
N ALA A 183 2.36 -12.37 -14.45
CA ALA A 183 1.32 -12.79 -15.38
C ALA A 183 1.89 -13.48 -16.61
N ARG A 184 3.05 -13.03 -17.12
CA ARG A 184 3.75 -13.65 -18.25
C ARG A 184 4.17 -15.08 -17.94
N LYS A 185 4.61 -15.38 -16.71
CA LYS A 185 4.94 -16.75 -16.29
C LYS A 185 3.71 -17.67 -16.27
N LEU A 186 2.53 -17.13 -15.95
CA LEU A 186 1.31 -17.90 -15.76
C LEU A 186 0.46 -18.01 -17.04
N ALA A 187 0.40 -16.94 -17.82
CA ALA A 187 -0.58 -16.75 -18.89
C ALA A 187 0.03 -16.38 -20.25
N GLY A 188 1.36 -16.15 -20.30
CA GLY A 188 2.04 -15.72 -21.53
C GLY A 188 2.01 -14.20 -21.75
N GLY A 189 2.77 -13.74 -22.76
CA GLY A 189 3.07 -12.30 -22.96
C GLY A 189 1.84 -11.45 -23.29
N LEU A 190 0.92 -11.96 -24.10
CA LEU A 190 -0.28 -11.21 -24.50
C LEU A 190 -1.15 -10.88 -23.30
N TRP A 191 -1.49 -11.90 -22.49
CA TRP A 191 -2.39 -11.72 -21.34
C TRP A 191 -1.71 -10.95 -20.20
N ALA A 192 -0.38 -11.03 -20.12
CA ALA A 192 0.41 -10.16 -19.22
C ALA A 192 0.28 -8.68 -19.62
N LEU A 193 0.35 -8.37 -20.92
CA LEU A 193 0.13 -7.00 -21.40
C LEU A 193 -1.30 -6.51 -21.12
N VAL A 194 -2.30 -7.37 -21.36
CA VAL A 194 -3.70 -7.05 -21.08
C VAL A 194 -3.89 -6.75 -19.59
N ALA A 195 -3.34 -7.57 -18.68
CA ALA A 195 -3.41 -7.33 -17.25
C ALA A 195 -2.75 -6.00 -16.85
N SER A 196 -1.56 -5.71 -17.39
CA SER A 196 -0.86 -4.46 -17.11
C SER A 196 -1.61 -3.24 -17.68
N ALA A 197 -2.22 -3.38 -18.86
CA ALA A 197 -3.04 -2.31 -19.44
C ALA A 197 -4.31 -2.07 -18.64
N LEU A 198 -4.96 -3.12 -18.13
CA LEU A 198 -6.15 -2.99 -17.28
C LEU A 198 -5.85 -2.24 -15.98
N MET A 199 -4.63 -2.39 -15.42
CA MET A 199 -4.23 -1.61 -14.23
C MET A 199 -4.17 -0.10 -14.47
N LEU A 200 -4.05 0.38 -15.70
CA LEU A 200 -4.17 1.82 -16.02
C LEU A 200 -5.57 2.36 -15.69
N PHE A 201 -6.57 1.49 -15.72
CA PHE A 201 -7.98 1.81 -15.44
C PHE A 201 -8.39 1.49 -14.01
N ASP A 202 -7.47 0.97 -13.20
CA ASP A 202 -7.67 0.82 -11.77
C ASP A 202 -7.45 2.15 -11.07
N ASN A 203 -8.55 2.87 -10.82
CA ASN A 203 -8.53 4.20 -10.23
C ASN A 203 -7.90 4.19 -8.84
N THR A 204 -8.16 3.17 -8.02
CA THR A 204 -7.58 3.05 -6.69
C THR A 204 -6.06 2.90 -6.76
N PHE A 205 -5.57 1.98 -7.58
CA PHE A 205 -4.13 1.77 -7.75
C PHE A 205 -3.44 3.04 -8.27
N ARG A 206 -4.00 3.66 -9.30
CA ARG A 206 -3.44 4.88 -9.90
C ARG A 206 -3.47 6.07 -8.94
N ALA A 207 -4.56 6.27 -8.20
CA ALA A 207 -4.65 7.33 -7.20
C ALA A 207 -3.57 7.16 -6.12
N MET A 208 -3.41 5.95 -5.57
CA MET A 208 -2.38 5.67 -4.56
C MET A 208 -0.95 5.78 -5.10
N ALA A 209 -0.73 5.54 -6.38
CA ALA A 209 0.56 5.74 -7.03
C ALA A 209 0.88 7.22 -7.31
N SER A 210 -0.10 8.11 -7.21
CA SER A 210 0.06 9.53 -7.55
C SER A 210 0.39 10.41 -6.35
N ILE A 211 0.20 9.92 -5.14
CA ILE A 211 0.35 10.66 -3.88
C ILE A 211 1.20 9.88 -2.87
N ALA A 212 1.71 10.55 -1.84
CA ALA A 212 2.59 9.94 -0.84
C ALA A 212 1.80 9.13 0.21
N MET A 213 1.10 8.09 -0.27
CA MET A 213 0.29 7.17 0.55
C MET A 213 1.00 5.84 0.77
N LEU A 214 0.70 5.17 1.88
CA LEU A 214 1.32 3.90 2.24
C LEU A 214 0.85 2.73 1.37
N ASP A 215 -0.35 2.81 0.80
CA ASP A 215 -1.03 1.69 0.15
C ASP A 215 -0.35 1.27 -1.17
N ILE A 216 0.33 2.17 -1.86
CA ILE A 216 1.12 1.83 -3.05
C ILE A 216 2.36 1.01 -2.70
N TYR A 217 2.98 1.26 -1.55
CA TYR A 217 4.09 0.45 -1.03
C TYR A 217 3.62 -0.97 -0.72
N LEU A 218 2.41 -1.11 -0.13
CA LEU A 218 1.80 -2.43 0.08
C LEU A 218 1.58 -3.16 -1.23
N ALA A 219 0.99 -2.49 -2.23
CA ALA A 219 0.77 -3.06 -3.56
C ALA A 219 2.08 -3.59 -4.17
N PHE A 220 3.16 -2.79 -4.08
CA PHE A 220 4.48 -3.16 -4.58
C PHE A 220 5.06 -4.38 -3.86
N PHE A 221 5.13 -4.36 -2.53
CA PHE A 221 5.73 -5.47 -1.78
C PHE A 221 4.89 -6.74 -1.86
N THR A 222 3.57 -6.63 -2.00
CA THR A 222 2.69 -7.77 -2.22
C THR A 222 2.87 -8.36 -3.63
N ALA A 223 3.00 -7.53 -4.67
CA ALA A 223 3.36 -8.00 -6.00
C ALA A 223 4.73 -8.68 -6.03
N LEU A 224 5.71 -8.12 -5.31
CA LEU A 224 7.05 -8.66 -5.17
C LEU A 224 7.06 -10.02 -4.44
N LEU A 225 6.25 -10.14 -3.38
CA LEU A 225 6.02 -11.40 -2.66
C LEU A 225 5.51 -12.48 -3.60
N VAL A 226 4.47 -12.19 -4.38
CA VAL A 226 3.89 -13.15 -5.34
C VAL A 226 4.91 -13.55 -6.39
N TYR A 227 5.65 -12.59 -6.94
CA TYR A 227 6.71 -12.86 -7.92
C TYR A 227 7.79 -13.78 -7.37
N PHE A 228 8.27 -13.56 -6.15
CA PHE A 228 9.27 -14.38 -5.50
C PHE A 228 8.73 -15.76 -5.10
N HIS A 229 7.51 -15.82 -4.60
CA HIS A 229 6.85 -17.09 -4.28
C HIS A 229 6.74 -18.00 -5.51
N LEU A 230 6.24 -17.49 -6.61
CA LEU A 230 6.14 -18.23 -7.88
C LEU A 230 7.50 -18.52 -8.52
N SER A 231 8.55 -17.77 -8.14
CA SER A 231 9.93 -18.02 -8.55
C SER A 231 10.68 -18.97 -7.60
N ARG A 232 9.99 -19.57 -6.62
CA ARG A 232 10.55 -20.48 -5.60
C ARG A 232 11.69 -19.88 -4.77
N ARG A 233 11.68 -18.56 -4.56
CA ARG A 233 12.69 -17.83 -3.77
C ARG A 233 12.19 -17.61 -2.35
N LEU A 234 12.27 -18.63 -1.49
CA LEU A 234 11.69 -18.67 -0.15
C LEU A 234 12.06 -17.46 0.72
N LEU A 235 13.36 -17.21 0.89
CA LEU A 235 13.82 -16.11 1.76
C LEU A 235 13.39 -14.73 1.20
N ALA A 236 13.42 -14.55 -0.12
CA ALA A 236 12.94 -13.33 -0.76
C ALA A 236 11.41 -13.15 -0.59
N THR A 237 10.65 -14.26 -0.59
CA THR A 237 9.21 -14.23 -0.28
C THR A 237 8.96 -13.75 1.15
N GLY A 238 9.71 -14.30 2.13
CA GLY A 238 9.65 -13.85 3.52
C GLY A 238 10.09 -12.40 3.69
N ALA A 239 11.17 -11.99 3.02
CA ALA A 239 11.64 -10.61 3.06
C ALA A 239 10.58 -9.61 2.50
N ALA A 240 9.94 -9.95 1.39
CA ALA A 240 8.88 -9.12 0.82
C ALA A 240 7.64 -9.02 1.75
N LEU A 241 7.27 -10.12 2.44
CA LEU A 241 6.23 -10.09 3.47
C LEU A 241 6.60 -9.19 4.64
N GLY A 242 7.85 -9.30 5.14
CA GLY A 242 8.35 -8.47 6.23
C GLY A 242 8.38 -6.99 5.87
N LEU A 243 8.80 -6.64 4.64
CA LEU A 243 8.77 -5.28 4.12
C LEU A 243 7.33 -4.75 3.98
N ALA A 244 6.39 -5.55 3.46
CA ALA A 244 4.99 -5.17 3.41
C ALA A 244 4.42 -4.89 4.82
N ALA A 245 4.68 -5.77 5.78
CA ALA A 245 4.28 -5.59 7.17
C ALA A 245 4.96 -4.36 7.82
N ALA A 246 6.20 -4.02 7.41
CA ALA A 246 6.93 -2.84 7.89
C ALA A 246 6.45 -1.51 7.27
N VAL A 247 5.58 -1.55 6.26
CA VAL A 247 4.85 -0.38 5.74
C VAL A 247 3.56 -0.16 6.53
N LYS A 248 2.76 -1.21 6.67
CA LYS A 248 1.43 -1.17 7.30
C LYS A 248 1.10 -2.57 7.84
N TYR A 249 0.48 -2.69 9.00
CA TYR A 249 0.21 -4.02 9.59
C TYR A 249 -0.64 -4.91 8.69
N SER A 250 -1.52 -4.34 7.88
CA SER A 250 -2.28 -5.08 6.85
C SER A 250 -1.38 -5.75 5.81
N GLY A 251 -0.14 -5.30 5.63
CA GLY A 251 0.87 -5.96 4.79
C GLY A 251 1.19 -7.39 5.21
N ALA A 252 0.81 -7.78 6.42
CA ALA A 252 0.92 -9.16 6.91
C ALA A 252 -0.23 -10.08 6.40
N PHE A 253 -1.32 -9.56 5.85
CA PHE A 253 -2.48 -10.39 5.46
C PHE A 253 -2.15 -11.54 4.48
N PRO A 254 -1.23 -11.43 3.53
CA PRO A 254 -0.82 -12.55 2.70
C PRO A 254 -0.28 -13.76 3.50
N VAL A 255 0.10 -13.58 4.77
CA VAL A 255 0.62 -14.65 5.63
C VAL A 255 -0.34 -15.84 5.75
N PHE A 256 -1.65 -15.59 5.80
CA PHE A 256 -2.64 -16.67 5.88
C PHE A 256 -2.60 -17.56 4.64
N GLY A 257 -2.46 -16.95 3.46
CA GLY A 257 -2.26 -17.67 2.20
C GLY A 257 -0.95 -18.46 2.19
N LEU A 258 0.15 -17.86 2.65
CA LEU A 258 1.44 -18.55 2.74
C LEU A 258 1.40 -19.72 3.73
N ILE A 259 0.76 -19.55 4.89
CA ILE A 259 0.56 -20.65 5.86
C ILE A 259 -0.21 -21.80 5.17
N TYR A 260 -1.33 -21.48 4.52
CA TYR A 260 -2.11 -22.49 3.80
C TYR A 260 -1.29 -23.24 2.74
N LEU A 261 -0.45 -22.54 1.99
CA LEU A 261 0.35 -23.11 0.90
C LEU A 261 1.55 -23.91 1.43
N TYR A 262 2.28 -23.38 2.38
CA TYR A 262 3.52 -24.00 2.85
C TYR A 262 3.27 -25.07 3.93
N ALA A 263 2.29 -24.93 4.82
CA ALA A 263 1.97 -25.96 5.81
C ALA A 263 1.63 -27.32 5.16
N ARG A 264 1.11 -27.29 3.93
CA ARG A 264 0.80 -28.51 3.15
C ARG A 264 2.00 -29.06 2.38
N ARG A 265 3.08 -28.28 2.24
CA ARG A 265 4.28 -28.66 1.47
C ARG A 265 5.46 -28.98 2.36
N SER A 266 5.84 -28.05 3.23
CA SER A 266 7.00 -28.19 4.10
C SER A 266 6.94 -27.18 5.26
N PHE A 267 6.87 -27.69 6.48
CA PHE A 267 6.94 -26.86 7.68
C PHE A 267 8.26 -26.08 7.78
N ARG A 268 9.37 -26.66 7.29
CA ARG A 268 10.67 -25.98 7.28
C ARG A 268 10.66 -24.76 6.36
N GLU A 269 10.04 -24.86 5.19
CA GLU A 269 9.89 -23.73 4.26
C GLU A 269 9.00 -22.63 4.88
N LEU A 270 7.89 -23.02 5.51
CA LEU A 270 7.03 -22.08 6.22
C LEU A 270 7.82 -21.35 7.32
N ALA A 271 8.54 -22.09 8.15
CA ALA A 271 9.36 -21.49 9.22
C ALA A 271 10.41 -20.52 8.66
N ALA A 272 11.11 -20.89 7.58
CA ALA A 272 12.10 -20.02 6.93
C ALA A 272 11.47 -18.72 6.41
N VAL A 273 10.30 -18.79 5.77
CA VAL A 273 9.57 -17.61 5.27
C VAL A 273 9.13 -16.70 6.42
N LEU A 274 8.54 -17.28 7.48
CA LEU A 274 8.06 -16.51 8.62
C LEU A 274 9.21 -15.89 9.43
N LEU A 275 10.28 -16.63 9.69
CA LEU A 275 11.46 -16.11 10.38
C LEU A 275 12.09 -14.96 9.61
N MET A 276 12.23 -15.10 8.30
CA MET A 276 12.74 -14.01 7.44
C MET A 276 11.81 -12.79 7.51
N ALA A 277 10.49 -12.97 7.43
CA ALA A 277 9.53 -11.88 7.51
C ALA A 277 9.63 -11.11 8.83
N VAL A 278 9.68 -11.84 9.95
CA VAL A 278 9.85 -11.24 11.29
C VAL A 278 11.20 -10.52 11.40
N SER A 279 12.29 -11.15 10.92
CA SER A 279 13.62 -10.53 10.96
C SER A 279 13.67 -9.22 10.19
N ILE A 280 13.10 -9.17 9.00
CA ILE A 280 13.05 -7.94 8.18
C ILE A 280 12.15 -6.88 8.85
N PHE A 281 10.99 -7.27 9.36
CA PHE A 281 10.12 -6.34 10.10
C PHE A 281 10.86 -5.72 11.30
N LEU A 282 11.53 -6.52 12.10
CA LEU A 282 12.31 -6.04 13.26
C LEU A 282 13.46 -5.14 12.82
N LEU A 283 14.21 -5.56 11.79
CA LEU A 283 15.35 -4.77 11.25
C LEU A 283 14.91 -3.36 10.82
N VAL A 284 13.79 -3.25 10.11
CA VAL A 284 13.23 -1.95 9.68
C VAL A 284 12.82 -1.09 10.88
N ASN A 285 12.40 -1.70 11.97
CA ASN A 285 11.96 -0.98 13.16
C ASN A 285 13.12 -0.58 14.10
N ILE A 286 14.35 -1.09 13.91
CA ILE A 286 15.50 -0.77 14.78
C ILE A 286 15.70 0.74 14.97
N PRO A 287 15.72 1.61 13.92
CA PRO A 287 15.95 3.03 14.13
C PRO A 287 14.92 3.69 15.03
N ILE A 288 13.63 3.43 14.79
CA ILE A 288 12.55 4.04 15.59
C ILE A 288 12.50 3.46 17.01
N ALA A 289 12.75 2.15 17.16
CA ALA A 289 12.82 1.52 18.47
C ALA A 289 14.02 2.01 19.28
N GLY A 290 15.15 2.26 18.62
CA GLY A 290 16.33 2.85 19.24
C GLY A 290 16.10 4.29 19.71
N HIS A 291 15.40 5.10 18.92
CA HIS A 291 15.08 6.48 19.28
C HIS A 291 14.05 6.56 20.42
N LEU A 292 12.96 5.79 20.34
CA LEU A 292 11.90 5.84 21.35
C LEU A 292 12.19 5.04 22.63
N GLY A 293 13.11 4.12 22.56
CA GLY A 293 13.27 3.05 23.53
C GLY A 293 12.31 1.87 23.27
N ILE A 294 12.79 0.66 23.56
CA ILE A 294 12.09 -0.60 23.25
C ILE A 294 10.71 -0.71 23.91
N GLU A 295 10.58 -0.21 25.12
CA GLU A 295 9.31 -0.26 25.87
C GLU A 295 8.25 0.64 25.26
N ARG A 296 8.60 1.88 24.90
CA ARG A 296 7.67 2.81 24.23
C ARG A 296 7.29 2.27 22.85
N TRP A 297 8.29 1.83 22.06
CA TRP A 297 8.03 1.23 20.76
C TRP A 297 7.08 0.03 20.84
N ALA A 298 7.27 -0.89 21.80
CA ALA A 298 6.38 -2.02 21.98
C ALA A 298 4.95 -1.60 22.36
N ARG A 299 4.80 -0.60 23.24
CA ARG A 299 3.49 -0.03 23.60
C ARG A 299 2.78 0.59 22.39
N GLU A 300 3.51 1.30 21.53
CA GLU A 300 2.96 1.88 20.31
C GLU A 300 2.47 0.81 19.32
N ILE A 301 3.20 -0.30 19.14
CA ILE A 301 2.73 -1.42 18.32
C ILE A 301 1.43 -2.02 18.88
N LEU A 302 1.39 -2.27 20.19
CA LEU A 302 0.20 -2.81 20.85
C LEU A 302 -0.98 -1.82 20.76
N GLY A 303 -0.70 -0.52 20.92
CA GLY A 303 -1.65 0.56 20.74
C GLY A 303 -2.21 0.61 19.32
N ALA A 304 -1.36 0.47 18.32
CA ALA A 304 -1.75 0.44 16.92
C ALA A 304 -2.63 -0.79 16.59
N ILE A 305 -2.27 -1.97 17.10
CA ILE A 305 -3.10 -3.17 16.93
C ILE A 305 -4.47 -2.97 17.58
N SER A 306 -4.50 -2.45 18.81
CA SER A 306 -5.73 -2.12 19.50
C SER A 306 -6.55 -1.10 18.72
N TRP A 307 -5.91 -0.03 18.22
CA TRP A 307 -6.56 0.98 17.40
C TRP A 307 -7.24 0.41 16.16
N HIS A 308 -6.58 -0.52 15.45
CA HIS A 308 -7.12 -1.14 14.24
C HIS A 308 -8.18 -2.22 14.51
N THR A 309 -8.24 -2.76 15.72
CA THR A 309 -9.21 -3.80 16.12
C THR A 309 -10.31 -3.28 17.06
N THR A 310 -10.23 -2.03 17.49
CA THR A 310 -11.27 -1.41 18.32
C THR A 310 -12.53 -1.15 17.48
N SER A 311 -13.70 -1.42 18.08
CA SER A 311 -14.97 -1.11 17.46
C SER A 311 -15.09 0.40 17.21
N ARG A 312 -15.29 0.77 15.95
CA ARG A 312 -15.49 2.14 15.51
C ARG A 312 -16.69 2.25 14.58
N PRO A 313 -17.53 3.26 14.75
CA PRO A 313 -18.59 3.53 13.79
C PRO A 313 -17.99 3.91 12.43
N PRO A 314 -18.72 3.74 11.32
CA PRO A 314 -18.27 4.19 10.02
C PRO A 314 -18.08 5.73 10.03
N GLY A 315 -16.92 6.20 9.57
CA GLY A 315 -16.67 7.60 9.29
C GLY A 315 -17.37 8.09 8.02
N PRO A 316 -17.33 9.38 7.70
CA PRO A 316 -18.09 9.98 6.58
C PRO A 316 -17.81 9.37 5.20
N THR A 317 -16.62 8.79 4.99
CA THR A 317 -16.21 8.19 3.70
C THR A 317 -15.82 6.72 3.86
N ALA A 318 -16.24 6.11 4.98
CA ALA A 318 -15.95 4.71 5.24
C ALA A 318 -16.67 3.81 4.25
N SER A 319 -16.02 2.71 3.91
CA SER A 319 -16.52 1.69 3.00
C SER A 319 -16.24 0.30 3.54
N THR A 320 -17.06 -0.66 3.15
CA THR A 320 -16.83 -2.08 3.47
C THR A 320 -15.93 -2.73 2.40
N PRO A 321 -15.27 -3.84 2.71
CA PRO A 321 -14.55 -4.60 1.68
C PRO A 321 -15.46 -5.05 0.51
N LEU A 322 -16.78 -5.17 0.73
CA LEU A 322 -17.74 -5.47 -0.32
C LEU A 322 -17.90 -4.29 -1.30
N ASP A 323 -17.96 -3.07 -0.77
CA ASP A 323 -18.11 -1.86 -1.57
C ASP A 323 -16.99 -1.72 -2.61
N TRP A 324 -15.78 -2.17 -2.28
CA TRP A 324 -14.63 -2.09 -3.17
C TRP A 324 -14.78 -2.96 -4.44
N LEU A 325 -15.54 -4.04 -4.35
CA LEU A 325 -15.86 -4.91 -5.49
C LEU A 325 -16.90 -4.29 -6.43
N PHE A 326 -17.76 -3.43 -5.88
CA PHE A 326 -18.88 -2.82 -6.61
C PHE A 326 -18.66 -1.32 -6.87
N MET A 327 -17.45 -0.80 -6.58
CA MET A 327 -17.09 0.61 -6.77
C MET A 327 -18.02 1.57 -6.00
N GLN A 328 -18.51 1.15 -4.84
CA GLN A 328 -19.39 1.93 -3.98
C GLN A 328 -18.59 2.62 -2.88
N ASN A 329 -19.14 3.69 -2.31
CA ASN A 329 -18.55 4.44 -1.19
C ASN A 329 -17.07 4.77 -1.44
N SER A 330 -16.80 5.29 -2.65
CA SER A 330 -15.45 5.63 -3.11
C SER A 330 -14.87 6.78 -2.33
N PHE A 331 -13.62 6.65 -1.91
CA PHE A 331 -12.91 7.71 -1.20
C PHE A 331 -12.44 8.80 -2.18
N ALA A 332 -12.83 10.03 -1.95
CA ALA A 332 -12.36 11.17 -2.72
C ALA A 332 -10.93 11.53 -2.31
N ILE A 333 -9.99 11.40 -3.24
CA ILE A 333 -8.58 11.78 -3.04
C ILE A 333 -8.40 13.27 -3.33
N TYR A 334 -9.06 13.76 -4.38
CA TYR A 334 -8.97 15.15 -4.82
C TYR A 334 -10.30 15.59 -5.42
N ILE A 335 -10.66 16.82 -5.18
CA ILE A 335 -11.88 17.45 -5.72
C ILE A 335 -11.46 18.59 -6.63
N ASN A 336 -11.94 18.56 -7.87
CA ASN A 336 -11.69 19.57 -8.92
C ASN A 336 -10.21 19.67 -9.39
N PRO A 337 -9.73 18.73 -10.25
CA PRO A 337 -10.51 17.66 -10.88
C PRO A 337 -10.79 16.48 -9.92
N ASP A 338 -11.88 15.77 -10.14
CA ASP A 338 -12.27 14.67 -9.30
C ASP A 338 -11.36 13.46 -9.46
N VAL A 339 -10.71 13.05 -8.37
CA VAL A 339 -9.88 11.84 -8.28
C VAL A 339 -10.40 10.97 -7.15
N TYR A 340 -10.89 9.78 -7.49
CA TYR A 340 -11.43 8.83 -6.52
C TYR A 340 -10.65 7.54 -6.49
N ALA A 341 -10.49 6.98 -5.30
CA ALA A 341 -10.12 5.58 -5.10
C ALA A 341 -11.41 4.73 -5.15
N SER A 342 -11.88 4.39 -6.35
CA SER A 342 -13.19 3.78 -6.56
C SER A 342 -13.17 2.27 -6.74
N GLY A 343 -11.99 1.63 -6.76
CA GLY A 343 -11.89 0.23 -7.15
C GLY A 343 -12.07 0.01 -8.65
N THR A 344 -12.33 -1.24 -9.02
CA THR A 344 -12.54 -1.67 -10.41
C THR A 344 -13.36 -2.97 -10.42
N PRO A 345 -14.20 -3.24 -11.44
CA PRO A 345 -14.88 -4.51 -11.61
C PRO A 345 -13.93 -5.71 -11.68
N ALA A 346 -12.65 -5.47 -11.99
CA ALA A 346 -11.59 -6.48 -11.99
C ALA A 346 -11.51 -7.23 -10.65
N TYR A 347 -11.77 -6.57 -9.53
CA TYR A 347 -11.70 -7.18 -8.20
C TYR A 347 -12.77 -8.25 -8.00
N LEU A 348 -14.01 -7.98 -8.42
CA LEU A 348 -15.10 -8.96 -8.35
C LEU A 348 -14.84 -10.17 -9.26
N VAL A 349 -14.40 -9.92 -10.49
CA VAL A 349 -14.08 -10.98 -11.45
C VAL A 349 -12.90 -11.83 -10.94
N ALA A 350 -11.87 -11.18 -10.38
CA ALA A 350 -10.74 -11.86 -9.77
C ALA A 350 -11.17 -12.72 -8.57
N LEU A 351 -12.07 -12.20 -7.72
CA LEU A 351 -12.61 -12.94 -6.58
C LEU A 351 -13.34 -14.23 -7.05
N ALA A 352 -14.23 -14.12 -8.02
CA ALA A 352 -14.95 -15.26 -8.57
C ALA A 352 -13.98 -16.29 -9.18
N TYR A 353 -12.98 -15.82 -9.93
CA TYR A 353 -11.99 -16.70 -10.52
C TYR A 353 -11.07 -17.34 -9.47
N ALA A 354 -10.67 -16.61 -8.42
CA ALA A 354 -9.86 -17.14 -7.31
C ALA A 354 -10.59 -18.27 -6.57
N LEU A 355 -11.87 -18.09 -6.30
CA LEU A 355 -12.72 -19.13 -5.66
C LEU A 355 -12.87 -20.37 -6.52
N TYR A 356 -12.89 -20.22 -7.84
CA TYR A 356 -12.94 -21.31 -8.80
C TYR A 356 -11.58 -22.01 -8.96
N LYS A 357 -10.51 -21.24 -9.20
CA LYS A 357 -9.19 -21.75 -9.59
C LYS A 357 -8.41 -22.38 -8.44
N LYS A 358 -8.44 -21.78 -7.27
CA LYS A 358 -7.81 -22.25 -6.02
C LYS A 358 -6.31 -22.56 -6.13
N ASP A 359 -5.58 -21.80 -6.97
CA ASP A 359 -4.13 -21.87 -7.10
C ASP A 359 -3.40 -20.97 -6.07
N ASP A 360 -2.07 -20.91 -6.15
CA ASP A 360 -1.24 -20.15 -5.21
C ASP A 360 -1.58 -18.64 -5.22
N VAL A 361 -1.81 -18.05 -6.39
CA VAL A 361 -2.19 -16.63 -6.49
C VAL A 361 -3.57 -16.40 -5.92
N SER A 362 -4.49 -17.33 -6.16
CA SER A 362 -5.84 -17.32 -5.57
C SER A 362 -5.80 -17.33 -4.04
N ALA A 363 -4.96 -18.19 -3.45
CA ALA A 363 -4.79 -18.25 -2.00
C ALA A 363 -4.25 -16.94 -1.42
N LEU A 364 -3.27 -16.33 -2.08
CA LEU A 364 -2.69 -15.05 -1.66
C LEU A 364 -3.68 -13.89 -1.84
N TYR A 365 -4.45 -13.86 -2.93
CA TYR A 365 -5.49 -12.87 -3.15
C TYR A 365 -6.59 -12.97 -2.08
N LEU A 366 -7.12 -14.19 -1.88
CA LEU A 366 -8.19 -14.43 -0.90
C LEU A 366 -7.74 -14.12 0.52
N SER A 367 -6.49 -14.41 0.89
CA SER A 367 -5.97 -14.09 2.21
C SER A 367 -5.79 -12.58 2.41
N THR A 368 -5.31 -11.87 1.39
CA THR A 368 -5.12 -10.42 1.46
C THR A 368 -6.47 -9.70 1.56
N TYR A 369 -7.41 -10.03 0.70
CA TYR A 369 -8.77 -9.49 0.73
C TYR A 369 -9.52 -9.90 2.01
N GLY A 370 -9.42 -11.18 2.40
CA GLY A 370 -10.04 -11.72 3.62
C GLY A 370 -9.48 -11.09 4.90
N GLY A 371 -8.22 -10.66 4.91
CA GLY A 371 -7.63 -9.92 6.02
C GLY A 371 -8.38 -8.62 6.34
N TYR A 372 -8.85 -7.90 5.34
CA TYR A 372 -9.69 -6.71 5.56
C TYR A 372 -11.08 -7.07 6.11
N TRP A 373 -11.64 -8.21 5.70
CA TRP A 373 -12.87 -8.72 6.32
C TRP A 373 -12.67 -9.10 7.78
N LEU A 374 -11.53 -9.68 8.15
CA LEU A 374 -11.23 -9.98 9.55
C LEU A 374 -11.20 -8.71 10.40
N VAL A 375 -10.57 -7.64 9.90
CA VAL A 375 -10.54 -6.33 10.59
C VAL A 375 -11.93 -5.73 10.70
N TYR A 376 -12.73 -5.78 9.63
CA TYR A 376 -14.11 -5.28 9.63
C TYR A 376 -14.99 -6.06 10.62
N LEU A 377 -14.90 -7.38 10.61
CA LEU A 377 -15.67 -8.24 11.51
C LEU A 377 -15.20 -8.15 12.98
N ALA A 378 -13.93 -7.78 13.20
CA ALA A 378 -13.43 -7.45 14.55
C ALA A 378 -14.00 -6.14 15.11
N GLY A 379 -14.78 -5.39 14.30
CA GLY A 379 -15.51 -4.21 14.72
C GLY A 379 -14.98 -2.88 14.18
N ASN A 380 -13.87 -2.85 13.44
CA ASN A 380 -13.40 -1.62 12.81
C ASN A 380 -14.16 -1.36 11.50
N HIS A 381 -15.20 -0.55 11.57
CA HIS A 381 -16.01 -0.17 10.42
C HIS A 381 -15.49 1.09 9.71
N THR A 382 -14.36 1.65 10.15
CA THR A 382 -13.69 2.78 9.49
C THR A 382 -12.62 2.25 8.54
N LEU A 383 -13.06 1.58 7.46
CA LEU A 383 -12.20 1.18 6.36
C LEU A 383 -12.46 2.08 5.15
N TYR A 384 -11.50 2.15 4.24
CA TYR A 384 -11.57 3.04 3.09
C TYR A 384 -11.26 2.28 1.79
N SER A 385 -11.89 2.71 0.70
CA SER A 385 -11.76 2.04 -0.60
C SER A 385 -10.34 2.04 -1.16
N PHE A 386 -9.48 2.98 -0.76
CA PHE A 386 -8.08 2.99 -1.18
C PHE A 386 -7.26 1.81 -0.62
N TYR A 387 -7.72 1.13 0.43
CA TYR A 387 -7.08 -0.10 0.90
C TYR A 387 -7.08 -1.22 -0.14
N ALA A 388 -7.98 -1.16 -1.13
CA ALA A 388 -8.02 -2.13 -2.22
C ALA A 388 -6.77 -2.09 -3.12
N ALA A 389 -5.98 -1.01 -3.10
CA ALA A 389 -4.70 -0.95 -3.80
C ALA A 389 -3.77 -2.11 -3.40
N HIS A 390 -3.85 -2.59 -2.15
CA HIS A 390 -3.04 -3.68 -1.63
C HIS A 390 -3.19 -4.98 -2.43
N PHE A 391 -4.40 -5.38 -2.78
CA PHE A 391 -4.65 -6.63 -3.52
C PHE A 391 -4.88 -6.41 -5.03
N SER A 392 -4.88 -5.16 -5.50
CA SER A 392 -5.03 -4.83 -6.92
C SER A 392 -4.06 -5.59 -7.83
N PRO A 393 -2.75 -5.69 -7.53
CA PRO A 393 -1.81 -6.44 -8.38
C PRO A 393 -2.19 -7.91 -8.53
N LEU A 394 -2.66 -8.55 -7.45
CA LEU A 394 -3.08 -9.95 -7.47
C LEU A 394 -4.32 -10.14 -8.32
N ALA A 395 -5.29 -9.21 -8.22
CA ALA A 395 -6.49 -9.25 -9.04
C ALA A 395 -6.15 -9.24 -10.53
N HIS A 396 -5.25 -8.36 -10.97
CA HIS A 396 -4.86 -8.27 -12.37
C HIS A 396 -4.04 -9.47 -12.85
N ILE A 397 -3.21 -10.07 -11.99
CA ILE A 397 -2.53 -11.34 -12.29
C ILE A 397 -3.55 -12.47 -12.49
N LEU A 398 -4.58 -12.55 -11.65
CA LEU A 398 -5.67 -13.54 -11.78
C LEU A 398 -6.46 -13.34 -13.08
N LEU A 399 -6.74 -12.10 -13.48
CA LEU A 399 -7.40 -11.81 -14.75
C LEU A 399 -6.59 -12.30 -15.95
N ALA A 400 -5.26 -12.14 -15.95
CA ALA A 400 -4.43 -12.71 -17.00
C ALA A 400 -4.62 -14.24 -17.09
N GLY A 401 -4.63 -14.92 -15.95
CA GLY A 401 -4.89 -16.37 -15.89
C GLY A 401 -6.28 -16.75 -16.40
N LEU A 402 -7.31 -15.98 -16.05
CA LEU A 402 -8.66 -16.16 -16.54
C LEU A 402 -8.73 -16.05 -18.06
N PHE A 403 -8.24 -14.95 -18.64
CA PHE A 403 -8.26 -14.73 -20.09
C PHE A 403 -7.48 -15.79 -20.85
N ALA A 404 -6.32 -16.21 -20.33
CA ALA A 404 -5.56 -17.29 -20.91
C ALA A 404 -6.34 -18.62 -20.87
N SER A 405 -7.12 -18.88 -19.85
CA SER A 405 -7.94 -20.09 -19.74
C SER A 405 -9.13 -20.09 -20.71
N LEU A 406 -9.74 -18.91 -20.93
CA LEU A 406 -10.86 -18.76 -21.88
C LEU A 406 -10.41 -18.85 -23.34
N SER A 407 -9.21 -18.37 -23.67
CA SER A 407 -8.66 -18.42 -25.04
C SER A 407 -8.20 -19.80 -25.50
N ARG A 408 -8.12 -20.77 -24.58
CA ARG A 408 -7.72 -22.17 -24.89
C ARG A 408 -8.93 -23.09 -25.09
N ARG A 409 -10.12 -22.60 -24.83
CA ARG A 409 -11.40 -23.28 -25.10
C ARG A 409 -11.93 -22.90 -26.48
#